data_9f09996313e51ada69405cad5688066a
#
_entry.id   9f09996313e51ada69405cad5688066a
#
_cell.length_a   1.000
_cell.length_b   1.000
_cell.length_c   1.000
_cell.angle_alpha   90.00
_cell.angle_beta   90.00
_cell.angle_gamma   90.00
#
_symmetry.space_group_name_H-M   'P 1'
#
loop_
_entity.id
_entity.type
_entity.pdbx_description
1 polymer ?
#
loop_
_entity_poly.entity_id
_entity_poly.type
_entity_poly.pdbx_seq_one_letter_code
_entity_poly.pdbx_strand_id
1 'polypeptide(L)'
;MLLGLCVISANAQVFETKKDYNWPRFAVNTVASMGVAFAGKTALKAMINEERPDHSDNKSFPSGHAAIAFAAARSIDKEFRKESIWIPIAGYAAATALGVERVVSDRHHWYDVAAGAALGFGAAELTWYLSDKFLGKSSNLHVGTSGNTLDVSYTFEPPPLHFISLCHPASITPPLCHLD
;
A
#
# COMPACT_ATOMS: atom_id res chain seq x y z
N MET A 1 -29.41 0.56 -37.31
CA MET A 1 -29.72 0.37 -35.86
C MET A 1 -28.94 -0.76 -35.22
N LEU A 2 -28.15 -1.54 -35.92
CA LEU A 2 -27.32 -2.68 -35.40
C LEU A 2 -25.87 -2.29 -35.00
N LEU A 3 -25.33 -1.15 -35.49
CA LEU A 3 -23.98 -0.68 -35.16
C LEU A 3 -23.87 -0.04 -33.77
N GLY A 4 -24.96 0.49 -33.22
CA GLY A 4 -24.97 1.10 -31.88
C GLY A 4 -24.91 0.10 -30.74
N LEU A 5 -25.44 -1.11 -30.93
CA LEU A 5 -25.42 -2.18 -29.92
C LEU A 5 -24.04 -2.83 -29.77
N CYS A 6 -23.24 -2.86 -30.85
CA CYS A 6 -21.90 -3.42 -30.81
C CYS A 6 -20.90 -2.56 -30.04
N VAL A 7 -21.07 -1.21 -30.08
CA VAL A 7 -20.20 -0.26 -29.37
C VAL A 7 -20.47 -0.27 -27.86
N ILE A 8 -21.73 -0.45 -27.44
CA ILE A 8 -22.10 -0.54 -26.02
C ILE A 8 -21.59 -1.85 -25.42
N SER A 9 -21.62 -2.95 -26.18
CA SER A 9 -21.10 -4.26 -25.73
C SER A 9 -19.56 -4.23 -25.59
N ALA A 10 -18.84 -3.54 -26.46
CA ALA A 10 -17.39 -3.41 -26.38
C ALA A 10 -16.93 -2.57 -25.16
N ASN A 11 -17.71 -1.56 -24.77
CA ASN A 11 -17.40 -0.76 -23.59
C ASN A 11 -17.70 -1.49 -22.26
N ALA A 12 -18.64 -2.42 -22.24
CA ALA A 12 -18.92 -3.21 -21.05
C ALA A 12 -17.80 -4.22 -20.73
N GLN A 13 -17.09 -4.71 -21.74
CA GLN A 13 -16.00 -5.68 -21.55
C GLN A 13 -14.69 -5.04 -21.07
N VAL A 14 -14.51 -3.72 -21.22
CA VAL A 14 -13.31 -3.01 -20.74
C VAL A 14 -13.33 -2.83 -19.21
N PHE A 15 -14.50 -2.96 -18.57
CA PHE A 15 -14.66 -2.80 -17.13
C PHE A 15 -14.66 -4.12 -16.33
N GLU A 16 -14.52 -5.29 -16.97
CA GLU A 16 -14.50 -6.60 -16.30
C GLU A 16 -13.11 -7.18 -16.08
N THR A 17 -12.10 -6.39 -15.83
CA THR A 17 -10.95 -6.89 -15.10
C THR A 17 -11.22 -6.70 -13.60
N LYS A 18 -12.11 -7.52 -13.06
CA LYS A 18 -12.31 -7.68 -11.62
C LYS A 18 -11.02 -8.25 -11.03
N LYS A 19 -10.09 -7.37 -10.73
CA LYS A 19 -8.95 -7.71 -9.91
C LYS A 19 -9.43 -7.73 -8.48
N ASP A 20 -9.24 -8.87 -7.82
CA ASP A 20 -9.58 -9.02 -6.41
C ASP A 20 -8.64 -8.15 -5.58
N TYR A 21 -9.09 -6.92 -5.29
CA TYR A 21 -8.39 -6.03 -4.38
C TYR A 21 -8.48 -6.55 -2.96
N ASN A 22 -7.37 -6.66 -2.31
CA ASN A 22 -7.36 -6.93 -0.88
C ASN A 22 -7.57 -5.64 -0.08
N TRP A 23 -8.78 -5.08 -0.17
CA TRP A 23 -9.17 -3.85 0.52
C TRP A 23 -8.85 -3.86 2.02
N PRO A 24 -9.11 -4.96 2.77
CA PRO A 24 -8.76 -5.00 4.19
C PRO A 24 -7.26 -4.85 4.43
N ARG A 25 -6.43 -5.52 3.62
CA ARG A 25 -4.97 -5.41 3.72
C ARG A 25 -4.48 -4.00 3.41
N PHE A 26 -5.01 -3.40 2.34
CA PHE A 26 -4.70 -2.03 1.97
C PHE A 26 -5.06 -1.06 3.10
N ALA A 27 -6.28 -1.15 3.65
CA ALA A 27 -6.75 -0.27 4.72
C ALA A 27 -5.88 -0.41 5.98
N VAL A 28 -5.61 -1.65 6.42
CA VAL A 28 -4.76 -1.92 7.60
C VAL A 28 -3.35 -1.38 7.40
N ASN A 29 -2.72 -1.66 6.26
CA ASN A 29 -1.35 -1.18 5.98
C ASN A 29 -1.29 0.34 5.86
N THR A 30 -2.32 0.98 5.28
CA THR A 30 -2.37 2.44 5.17
C THR A 30 -2.50 3.09 6.54
N VAL A 31 -3.45 2.63 7.38
CA VAL A 31 -3.63 3.14 8.75
C VAL A 31 -2.39 2.90 9.59
N ALA A 32 -1.77 1.72 9.51
CA ALA A 32 -0.54 1.41 10.21
C ALA A 32 0.63 2.30 9.75
N SER A 33 0.77 2.55 8.45
CA SER A 33 1.79 3.45 7.89
C SER A 33 1.63 4.88 8.41
N MET A 34 0.40 5.37 8.44
CA MET A 34 0.08 6.70 9.00
C MET A 34 0.37 6.74 10.51
N GLY A 35 0.06 5.66 11.23
CA GLY A 35 0.36 5.51 12.67
C GLY A 35 1.86 5.52 12.96
N VAL A 36 2.66 4.81 12.18
CA VAL A 36 4.14 4.80 12.29
C VAL A 36 4.71 6.18 11.95
N ALA A 37 4.21 6.85 10.90
CA ALA A 37 4.61 8.22 10.58
C ALA A 37 4.25 9.20 11.70
N PHE A 38 3.07 9.05 12.31
CA PHE A 38 2.65 9.88 13.44
C PHE A 38 3.54 9.65 14.67
N ALA A 39 3.87 8.40 15.01
CA ALA A 39 4.76 8.07 16.11
C ALA A 39 6.17 8.63 15.86
N GLY A 40 6.70 8.45 14.65
CA GLY A 40 8.01 8.97 14.24
C GLY A 40 8.10 10.50 14.33
N LYS A 41 7.08 11.21 13.81
CA LYS A 41 7.04 12.68 13.94
C LYS A 41 7.01 13.13 15.41
N THR A 42 6.28 12.41 16.25
CA THR A 42 6.13 12.75 17.67
C THR A 42 7.45 12.55 18.42
N ALA A 43 8.15 11.47 18.13
CA ALA A 43 9.49 11.21 18.68
C ALA A 43 10.50 12.27 18.24
N LEU A 44 10.53 12.62 16.95
CA LEU A 44 11.43 13.66 16.43
C LEU A 44 11.12 15.04 17.02
N LYS A 45 9.85 15.42 17.15
CA LYS A 45 9.43 16.68 17.80
C LYS A 45 9.80 16.76 19.29
N ALA A 46 9.94 15.64 19.96
CA ALA A 46 10.41 15.61 21.34
C ALA A 46 11.93 15.81 21.46
N MET A 47 12.68 15.54 20.38
CA MET A 47 14.13 15.62 20.35
C MET A 47 14.64 16.94 19.73
N ILE A 48 13.85 17.54 18.83
CA ILE A 48 14.27 18.70 18.02
C ILE A 48 13.32 19.85 18.33
N ASN A 49 13.89 20.93 18.88
CA ASN A 49 13.19 22.19 19.10
C ASN A 49 13.48 23.12 17.92
N GLU A 50 12.55 23.22 16.99
CA GLU A 50 12.63 24.10 15.82
C GLU A 50 11.49 25.11 15.89
N GLU A 51 11.82 26.41 15.84
CA GLU A 51 10.83 27.48 15.84
C GLU A 51 10.07 27.52 14.51
N ARG A 52 8.76 27.76 14.57
CA ARG A 52 7.95 27.95 13.36
C ARG A 52 8.22 29.31 12.71
N PRO A 53 8.01 29.43 11.38
CA PRO A 53 8.10 30.71 10.69
C PRO A 53 7.17 31.77 11.28
N ASP A 54 5.98 31.37 11.79
CA ASP A 54 5.01 32.27 12.42
C ASP A 54 5.29 32.55 13.91
N HIS A 55 6.41 32.06 14.45
CA HIS A 55 6.83 32.21 15.86
C HIS A 55 5.80 31.70 16.89
N SER A 56 4.84 30.84 16.47
CA SER A 56 3.76 30.36 17.35
C SER A 56 4.22 29.33 18.37
N ASP A 57 5.16 28.46 17.99
CA ASP A 57 5.74 27.41 18.85
C ASP A 57 7.12 26.95 18.35
N ASN A 58 7.83 26.18 19.18
CA ASN A 58 9.15 25.60 18.87
C ASN A 58 9.05 24.13 18.44
N LYS A 59 7.97 23.72 17.76
CA LYS A 59 7.74 22.35 17.30
C LYS A 59 7.43 22.27 15.81
N SER A 60 8.25 22.98 15.01
CA SER A 60 8.09 23.00 13.56
C SER A 60 8.49 21.66 12.94
N PHE A 61 9.65 21.14 13.28
CA PHE A 61 10.25 19.96 12.63
C PHE A 61 9.83 18.63 13.27
N PRO A 62 9.55 17.60 12.47
CA PRO A 62 9.17 17.61 11.05
C PRO A 62 7.68 17.92 10.87
N SER A 63 7.25 18.24 9.63
CA SER A 63 5.85 18.47 9.31
C SER A 63 5.02 17.18 9.42
N GLY A 64 4.10 17.16 10.39
CA GLY A 64 3.25 16.00 10.61
C GLY A 64 2.21 15.79 9.52
N HIS A 65 1.68 16.87 8.91
CA HIS A 65 0.74 16.77 7.80
C HIS A 65 1.40 16.17 6.57
N ALA A 66 2.63 16.60 6.24
CA ALA A 66 3.40 16.02 5.16
C ALA A 66 3.70 14.52 5.43
N ALA A 67 4.12 14.17 6.65
CA ALA A 67 4.42 12.78 7.00
C ALA A 67 3.22 11.85 6.79
N ILE A 68 2.05 12.22 7.27
CA ILE A 68 0.82 11.42 7.13
C ILE A 68 0.37 11.36 5.67
N ALA A 69 0.40 12.49 4.95
CA ALA A 69 -0.02 12.53 3.55
C ALA A 69 0.87 11.69 2.64
N PHE A 70 2.20 11.75 2.82
CA PHE A 70 3.13 10.95 2.03
C PHE A 70 3.10 9.47 2.41
N ALA A 71 2.81 9.12 3.68
CA ALA A 71 2.57 7.73 4.07
C ALA A 71 1.32 7.15 3.36
N ALA A 72 0.23 7.91 3.30
CA ALA A 72 -0.96 7.51 2.57
C ALA A 72 -0.71 7.42 1.05
N ALA A 73 -0.06 8.43 0.45
CA ALA A 73 0.27 8.42 -0.97
C ALA A 73 1.16 7.22 -1.36
N ARG A 74 2.14 6.87 -0.52
CA ARG A 74 2.99 5.70 -0.75
C ARG A 74 2.23 4.39 -0.62
N SER A 75 1.28 4.29 0.31
CA SER A 75 0.42 3.12 0.44
C SER A 75 -0.47 2.93 -0.79
N ILE A 76 -1.04 4.03 -1.32
CA ILE A 76 -1.77 4.02 -2.59
C ILE A 76 -0.88 3.56 -3.74
N ASP A 77 0.35 4.03 -3.80
CA ASP A 77 1.31 3.64 -4.81
C ASP A 77 1.64 2.13 -4.77
N LYS A 78 1.83 1.56 -3.58
CA LYS A 78 2.09 0.13 -3.39
C LYS A 78 0.96 -0.76 -3.93
N GLU A 79 -0.28 -0.36 -3.74
CA GLU A 79 -1.45 -1.15 -4.13
C GLU A 79 -1.83 -0.92 -5.60
N PHE A 80 -1.92 0.34 -6.02
CA PHE A 80 -2.58 0.70 -7.28
C PHE A 80 -1.65 0.97 -8.47
N ARG A 81 -0.32 1.02 -8.28
CA ARG A 81 0.63 1.30 -9.36
C ARG A 81 0.53 0.33 -10.53
N LYS A 82 0.23 -0.95 -10.26
CA LYS A 82 0.13 -1.98 -11.30
C LYS A 82 -1.11 -1.84 -12.18
N GLU A 83 -2.09 -1.10 -11.73
CA GLU A 83 -3.34 -0.91 -12.43
C GLU A 83 -3.37 0.38 -13.21
N SER A 84 -3.00 1.46 -12.56
CA SER A 84 -2.95 2.78 -13.15
C SER A 84 -1.86 3.61 -12.49
N ILE A 85 -0.95 4.11 -13.31
CA ILE A 85 0.08 5.05 -12.84
C ILE A 85 -0.50 6.40 -12.41
N TRP A 86 -1.68 6.75 -12.92
CA TRP A 86 -2.32 8.03 -12.62
C TRP A 86 -2.83 8.14 -11.18
N ILE A 87 -3.23 7.01 -10.58
CA ILE A 87 -3.72 7.00 -9.18
C ILE A 87 -2.60 7.39 -8.20
N PRO A 88 -1.40 6.76 -8.22
CA PRO A 88 -0.28 7.21 -7.40
C PRO A 88 0.17 8.64 -7.70
N ILE A 89 0.20 9.05 -8.98
CA ILE A 89 0.55 10.42 -9.36
C ILE A 89 -0.39 11.41 -8.69
N ALA A 90 -1.70 11.17 -8.75
CA ALA A 90 -2.69 12.02 -8.08
C ALA A 90 -2.49 12.03 -6.55
N GLY A 91 -2.18 10.87 -5.95
CA GLY A 91 -1.87 10.76 -4.52
C GLY A 91 -0.67 11.59 -4.10
N TYR A 92 0.45 11.50 -4.82
CA TYR A 92 1.63 12.31 -4.56
C TYR A 92 1.42 13.79 -4.85
N ALA A 93 0.67 14.14 -5.89
CA ALA A 93 0.32 15.53 -6.18
C ALA A 93 -0.49 16.16 -5.04
N ALA A 94 -1.48 15.44 -4.50
CA ALA A 94 -2.27 15.88 -3.35
C ALA A 94 -1.40 16.03 -2.09
N ALA A 95 -0.51 15.07 -1.81
CA ALA A 95 0.40 15.13 -0.68
C ALA A 95 1.37 16.32 -0.80
N THR A 96 1.89 16.58 -2.01
CA THR A 96 2.76 17.72 -2.29
C THR A 96 2.01 19.03 -2.14
N ALA A 97 0.80 19.15 -2.67
CA ALA A 97 -0.04 20.34 -2.54
C ALA A 97 -0.32 20.67 -1.06
N LEU A 98 -0.61 19.64 -0.23
CA LEU A 98 -0.74 19.83 1.20
C LEU A 98 0.56 20.31 1.85
N GLY A 99 1.71 19.77 1.45
CA GLY A 99 3.02 20.23 1.93
C GLY A 99 3.30 21.68 1.57
N VAL A 100 3.03 22.08 0.33
CA VAL A 100 3.19 23.46 -0.14
C VAL A 100 2.27 24.42 0.63
N GLU A 101 1.03 24.02 0.87
CA GLU A 101 0.09 24.80 1.68
C GLU A 101 0.65 25.09 3.09
N ARG A 102 1.32 24.12 3.72
CA ARG A 102 1.95 24.32 5.03
C ARG A 102 3.10 25.35 5.00
N VAL A 103 3.84 25.43 3.90
CA VAL A 103 4.90 26.43 3.71
C VAL A 103 4.31 27.81 3.43
N VAL A 104 3.34 27.91 2.53
CA VAL A 104 2.67 29.16 2.16
C VAL A 104 1.92 29.79 3.33
N SER A 105 1.41 28.95 4.22
CA SER A 105 0.70 29.39 5.45
C SER A 105 1.67 29.71 6.62
N ASP A 106 2.96 29.79 6.39
CA ASP A 106 4.01 30.08 7.41
C ASP A 106 3.97 29.12 8.63
N ARG A 107 3.41 27.91 8.45
CA ARG A 107 3.31 26.91 9.52
C ARG A 107 4.55 26.02 9.63
N HIS A 108 5.28 25.86 8.52
CA HIS A 108 6.45 25.00 8.42
C HIS A 108 7.45 25.57 7.42
N HIS A 109 8.73 25.34 7.67
CA HIS A 109 9.75 25.58 6.67
C HIS A 109 9.70 24.49 5.57
N TRP A 110 10.24 24.77 4.39
CA TRP A 110 10.26 23.80 3.29
C TRP A 110 10.99 22.50 3.65
N TYR A 111 12.05 22.59 4.48
CA TYR A 111 12.79 21.41 4.92
C TYR A 111 12.03 20.56 5.96
N ASP A 112 11.15 21.17 6.78
CA ASP A 112 10.24 20.44 7.68
C ASP A 112 9.28 19.55 6.88
N VAL A 113 8.79 20.09 5.76
CA VAL A 113 7.90 19.38 4.83
C VAL A 113 8.65 18.26 4.12
N ALA A 114 9.88 18.52 3.64
CA ALA A 114 10.71 17.51 3.00
C ALA A 114 11.07 16.36 3.96
N ALA A 115 11.45 16.69 5.20
CA ALA A 115 11.72 15.70 6.24
C ALA A 115 10.46 14.90 6.61
N GLY A 116 9.30 15.58 6.71
CA GLY A 116 8.01 14.92 6.91
C GLY A 116 7.67 13.96 5.78
N ALA A 117 7.87 14.38 4.52
CA ALA A 117 7.65 13.53 3.36
C ALA A 117 8.54 12.28 3.37
N ALA A 118 9.83 12.43 3.66
CA ALA A 118 10.77 11.32 3.80
C ALA A 118 10.38 10.36 4.92
N LEU A 119 9.96 10.89 6.07
CA LEU A 119 9.47 10.11 7.21
C LEU A 119 8.21 9.30 6.83
N GLY A 120 7.25 9.94 6.15
CA GLY A 120 6.01 9.28 5.72
C GLY A 120 6.28 8.18 4.70
N PHE A 121 7.14 8.44 3.73
CA PHE A 121 7.56 7.44 2.76
C PHE A 121 8.24 6.23 3.42
N GLY A 122 9.21 6.48 4.32
CA GLY A 122 9.91 5.44 5.07
C GLY A 122 8.98 4.63 5.98
N ALA A 123 8.02 5.29 6.64
CA ALA A 123 7.03 4.63 7.48
C ALA A 123 6.15 3.66 6.66
N ALA A 124 5.71 4.06 5.47
CA ALA A 124 4.96 3.19 4.59
C ALA A 124 5.80 2.01 4.09
N GLU A 125 7.05 2.24 3.65
CA GLU A 125 7.96 1.16 3.24
C GLU A 125 8.16 0.14 4.36
N LEU A 126 8.44 0.61 5.57
CA LEU A 126 8.64 -0.26 6.74
C LEU A 126 7.39 -1.07 7.05
N THR A 127 6.22 -0.44 7.08
CA THR A 127 4.96 -1.11 7.38
C THR A 127 4.65 -2.20 6.37
N TRP A 128 4.76 -1.89 5.07
CA TRP A 128 4.52 -2.86 4.00
C TRP A 128 5.55 -4.00 4.01
N TYR A 129 6.82 -3.71 4.26
CA TYR A 129 7.85 -4.73 4.41
C TYR A 129 7.55 -5.68 5.57
N LEU A 130 7.18 -5.14 6.74
CA LEU A 130 6.82 -5.95 7.90
C LEU A 130 5.55 -6.76 7.65
N SER A 131 4.54 -6.17 7.02
CA SER A 131 3.31 -6.86 6.62
C SER A 131 3.62 -8.05 5.70
N ASP A 132 4.44 -7.85 4.66
CA ASP A 132 4.83 -8.91 3.73
C ASP A 132 5.64 -10.02 4.42
N LYS A 133 6.49 -9.66 5.37
CA LYS A 133 7.37 -10.60 6.08
C LYS A 133 6.62 -11.42 7.13
N PHE A 134 5.73 -10.81 7.90
CA PHE A 134 5.07 -11.46 9.03
C PHE A 134 3.70 -12.02 8.70
N LEU A 135 2.96 -11.37 7.80
CA LEU A 135 1.61 -11.78 7.41
C LEU A 135 1.58 -12.54 6.08
N GLY A 136 2.70 -12.58 5.35
CA GLY A 136 2.79 -13.17 4.02
C GLY A 136 2.18 -12.28 2.93
N LYS A 137 2.71 -12.41 1.72
CA LYS A 137 2.28 -11.62 0.56
C LYS A 137 0.87 -11.98 0.07
N SER A 138 0.39 -13.17 0.44
CA SER A 138 -0.92 -13.75 0.10
C SER A 138 -1.90 -13.81 1.26
N SER A 139 -1.67 -13.05 2.34
CA SER A 139 -2.61 -13.05 3.45
C SER A 139 -3.93 -12.41 3.04
N ASN A 140 -4.95 -13.23 2.88
CA ASN A 140 -6.32 -12.77 2.63
C ASN A 140 -6.99 -12.51 3.98
N LEU A 141 -7.03 -11.25 4.39
CA LEU A 141 -7.85 -10.81 5.51
C LEU A 141 -9.28 -10.61 4.97
N HIS A 142 -10.19 -11.48 5.34
CA HIS A 142 -11.61 -11.34 5.04
C HIS A 142 -12.33 -10.72 6.24
N VAL A 143 -12.92 -9.57 6.02
CA VAL A 143 -13.85 -8.96 6.97
C VAL A 143 -15.25 -9.12 6.40
N GLY A 144 -16.04 -9.96 7.02
CA GLY A 144 -17.43 -10.22 6.67
C GLY A 144 -18.38 -9.81 7.80
N THR A 145 -19.63 -9.53 7.48
CA THR A 145 -20.69 -9.40 8.46
C THR A 145 -21.65 -10.57 8.27
N SER A 146 -21.81 -11.38 9.31
CA SER A 146 -22.83 -12.43 9.36
C SER A 146 -23.90 -12.04 10.39
N GLY A 147 -25.01 -11.49 9.91
CA GLY A 147 -26.06 -10.96 10.77
C GLY A 147 -25.58 -9.79 11.63
N ASN A 148 -25.58 -9.94 12.96
CA ASN A 148 -25.14 -8.91 13.93
C ASN A 148 -23.68 -9.07 14.39
N THR A 149 -22.90 -9.98 13.81
CA THR A 149 -21.51 -10.23 14.18
C THR A 149 -20.55 -9.82 13.06
N LEU A 150 -19.45 -9.18 13.44
CA LEU A 150 -18.29 -8.92 12.59
C LEU A 150 -17.42 -10.17 12.59
N ASP A 151 -17.35 -10.86 11.46
CA ASP A 151 -16.44 -11.98 11.24
C ASP A 151 -15.14 -11.46 10.64
N VAL A 152 -14.04 -11.66 11.35
CA VAL A 152 -12.69 -11.36 10.85
C VAL A 152 -11.97 -12.69 10.69
N SER A 153 -11.89 -13.19 9.47
CA SER A 153 -11.14 -14.40 9.17
C SER A 153 -9.82 -14.07 8.47
N TYR A 154 -8.77 -14.69 8.96
CA TYR A 154 -7.43 -14.57 8.40
C TYR A 154 -7.00 -15.92 7.84
N THR A 155 -6.80 -15.99 6.52
CA THR A 155 -6.25 -17.18 5.86
C THR A 155 -4.75 -16.98 5.66
N PHE A 156 -3.95 -17.74 6.39
CA PHE A 156 -2.51 -17.80 6.20
C PHE A 156 -2.20 -18.89 5.17
N GLU A 157 -1.73 -18.50 3.99
CA GLU A 157 -1.08 -19.44 3.08
C GLU A 157 0.42 -19.43 3.40
N PRO A 158 0.99 -20.52 3.95
CA PRO A 158 2.43 -20.61 4.13
C PRO A 158 3.11 -20.51 2.76
N PRO A 159 4.30 -19.89 2.68
CA PRO A 159 5.04 -19.84 1.42
C PRO A 159 5.24 -21.27 0.90
N PRO A 160 5.14 -21.49 -0.41
CA PRO A 160 5.36 -22.81 -0.99
C PRO A 160 6.76 -23.26 -0.58
N LEU A 161 6.81 -24.35 0.19
CA LEU A 161 8.05 -25.04 0.47
C LEU A 161 8.57 -25.52 -0.89
N HIS A 162 9.53 -24.82 -1.46
CA HIS A 162 10.35 -25.37 -2.53
C HIS A 162 11.11 -26.55 -1.92
N PHE A 163 10.44 -27.71 -1.90
CA PHE A 163 11.13 -28.96 -1.79
C PHE A 163 12.09 -29.01 -3.00
N ILE A 164 13.37 -28.86 -2.71
CA ILE A 164 14.42 -29.23 -3.65
C ILE A 164 14.25 -30.73 -3.84
N SER A 165 13.47 -31.12 -4.85
CA SER A 165 13.40 -32.48 -5.31
C SER A 165 14.69 -32.80 -6.08
N LEU A 166 15.76 -32.99 -5.31
CA LEU A 166 16.97 -33.66 -5.75
C LEU A 166 16.77 -35.17 -5.59
N CYS A 167 15.87 -35.74 -6.38
CA CYS A 167 15.87 -37.17 -6.69
C CYS A 167 14.97 -37.36 -7.90
N HIS A 168 15.61 -37.39 -9.05
CA HIS A 168 15.01 -37.94 -10.27
C HIS A 168 15.39 -39.43 -10.31
N PRO A 169 14.51 -40.37 -9.92
CA PRO A 169 14.72 -41.76 -10.31
C PRO A 169 14.30 -41.89 -11.78
N ALA A 170 15.27 -42.26 -12.60
CA ALA A 170 15.02 -42.66 -13.96
C ALA A 170 13.92 -43.73 -13.99
N SER A 171 12.75 -43.38 -14.50
CA SER A 171 11.70 -44.35 -14.79
C SER A 171 12.05 -45.07 -16.10
N ILE A 172 12.56 -46.24 -15.92
CA ILE A 172 12.62 -47.28 -16.99
C ILE A 172 11.19 -47.76 -17.19
N THR A 173 10.55 -47.32 -18.25
CA THR A 173 9.32 -47.93 -18.72
C THR A 173 9.68 -48.98 -19.78
N PRO A 174 9.37 -50.26 -19.60
CA PRO A 174 9.51 -51.25 -20.68
C PRO A 174 8.42 -51.04 -21.76
N PRO A 175 8.72 -51.34 -23.03
CA PRO A 175 7.75 -51.20 -24.09
C PRO A 175 6.74 -52.33 -24.00
N LEU A 176 5.45 -51.97 -23.94
CA LEU A 176 4.36 -52.92 -24.11
C LEU A 176 4.29 -53.32 -25.58
N CYS A 177 4.61 -54.60 -25.85
CA CYS A 177 4.28 -55.27 -27.09
C CYS A 177 2.78 -55.31 -27.27
N HIS A 178 2.30 -54.76 -28.36
CA HIS A 178 1.01 -55.15 -28.94
C HIS A 178 1.17 -56.55 -29.54
N LEU A 179 0.36 -57.47 -29.11
CA LEU A 179 0.00 -58.69 -29.83
C LEU A 179 -1.54 -58.76 -29.89
N ASP A 180 -1.99 -58.79 -31.15
CA ASP A 180 -3.28 -59.20 -31.68
C ASP A 180 -4.53 -58.36 -31.32
#